data_c34e129ea514517854111472472b8aa2
#
_entry.id   c34e129ea514517854111472472b8aa2
#
_cell.length_a   1.000
_cell.length_b   1.000
_cell.length_c   1.000
_cell.angle_alpha   90.00
_cell.angle_beta   90.00
_cell.angle_gamma   90.00
#
_symmetry.space_group_name_H-M   'P 1'
#
loop_
_entity.id
_entity.type
_entity.pdbx_description
1 polymer ?
#
loop_
_entity_poly.entity_id
_entity_poly.type
_entity_poly.pdbx_seq_one_letter_code
_entity_poly.pdbx_strand_id
1 'polypeptide(L)'
;RKITGIVMDTRKQSLPGVTVLLKGTALGVVTDKEGRFNIEIPETDPIVLVFSFVGMKKQEVTYTGQEDIQVVMEEEVTEMDEVVITGYQVIDRKKLTSAITSVKAEDIMIPGVNSIDQMLEGRIPDLMLTTNSGEVGVVPRLRIRGTSTLVGNREPLWVVNGVVVNDPVPLDSDVLNDPDYVNRIGNAIAGLNPQDIQRIDVLKDAAATTLYGTRAANGVIVITTKKGHVGKPVVRYNMTTTYKRRPRYSDRKIDLMNSKERIDLSRELAAASYLYPSDMSIVGYEYLLQQLYAGVIDDEQFAIEVKKLENNNTDWFDILTEDAFSHNHTLSISGGTDQLRYYSSVGYTKDNDVIKGQGISRYTGNLSLESDLTKWLKASMDFNANISERNYEQSAVGSVNYAYTTSRAIAAYEEGGDLSYYQKRYNSFYRYDFNILNERANSYTKQENSGFDLTSRLVFRFTDWLNGDVLFNYAVSNADNEDYWGESTYHVACIRKSNYGVAAPSDSELPYGGELSEQNTRNKTYSLRAQLNLNKYFGEEEKHNINGALGYEMSSS
;
A
#
# COMPACT_ATOMS: atom_id res chain seq x y z
N ARG A 1 1.72 -62.33 9.77
CA ARG A 1 3.12 -61.99 10.08
C ARG A 1 3.18 -60.65 10.76
N LYS A 2 3.97 -60.52 11.81
CA LYS A 2 4.12 -59.28 12.59
C LYS A 2 5.44 -58.60 12.17
N ILE A 3 5.35 -57.33 11.74
CA ILE A 3 6.52 -56.55 11.33
C ILE A 3 6.61 -55.33 12.21
N THR A 4 7.79 -55.09 12.77
CA THR A 4 8.10 -53.94 13.62
C THR A 4 9.19 -53.08 12.99
N GLY A 5 9.24 -51.82 13.35
CA GLY A 5 10.29 -50.91 12.89
C GLY A 5 10.19 -49.52 13.49
N ILE A 6 11.15 -48.68 13.15
CA ILE A 6 11.24 -47.30 13.58
C ILE A 6 11.40 -46.39 12.33
N VAL A 7 10.72 -45.27 12.34
CA VAL A 7 10.81 -44.26 11.29
C VAL A 7 11.48 -43.00 11.87
N MET A 8 12.50 -42.52 11.19
CA MET A 8 13.29 -41.34 11.56
C MET A 8 13.42 -40.36 10.40
N ASP A 9 13.78 -39.12 10.70
CA ASP A 9 14.22 -38.16 9.69
C ASP A 9 15.73 -38.31 9.37
N THR A 10 16.23 -37.51 8.44
CA THR A 10 17.65 -37.46 8.04
C THR A 10 18.58 -37.02 9.17
N ARG A 11 18.03 -36.36 10.23
CA ARG A 11 18.76 -35.95 11.46
C ARG A 11 18.70 -37.01 12.54
N LYS A 12 18.17 -38.21 12.25
CA LYS A 12 17.94 -39.31 13.17
C LYS A 12 16.97 -39.00 14.32
N GLN A 13 16.05 -38.05 14.12
CA GLN A 13 14.95 -37.79 15.04
C GLN A 13 13.78 -38.71 14.72
N SER A 14 13.15 -39.29 15.72
CA SER A 14 11.98 -40.15 15.56
C SER A 14 10.81 -39.37 14.97
N LEU A 15 10.10 -39.94 14.00
CA LEU A 15 8.95 -39.35 13.35
C LEU A 15 7.64 -40.00 13.84
N PRO A 16 6.90 -39.36 14.77
CA PRO A 16 5.58 -39.81 15.17
C PRO A 16 4.53 -39.44 14.13
N GLY A 17 3.49 -40.25 13.95
CA GLY A 17 2.39 -39.94 13.07
C GLY A 17 2.61 -40.33 11.60
N VAL A 18 3.67 -41.02 11.26
CA VAL A 18 3.91 -41.57 9.91
C VAL A 18 2.90 -42.69 9.63
N THR A 19 2.19 -42.60 8.53
CA THR A 19 1.30 -43.65 8.05
C THR A 19 2.10 -44.75 7.34
N VAL A 20 1.99 -45.99 7.81
CA VAL A 20 2.64 -47.19 7.25
C VAL A 20 1.52 -48.08 6.68
N LEU A 21 1.50 -48.25 5.35
CA LEU A 21 0.47 -49.01 4.62
C LEU A 21 1.10 -50.22 3.90
N LEU A 22 0.40 -51.34 3.88
CA LEU A 22 0.73 -52.44 2.97
C LEU A 22 0.28 -52.04 1.54
N LYS A 23 1.22 -52.03 0.60
CA LYS A 23 0.94 -51.60 -0.80
C LYS A 23 -0.18 -52.39 -1.44
N GLY A 24 -1.16 -51.67 -2.01
CA GLY A 24 -2.31 -52.28 -2.68
C GLY A 24 -3.43 -52.71 -1.75
N THR A 25 -3.36 -52.40 -0.44
CA THR A 25 -4.42 -52.72 0.53
C THR A 25 -4.79 -51.49 1.37
N ALA A 26 -5.89 -51.60 2.16
CA ALA A 26 -6.24 -50.60 3.17
C ALA A 26 -5.65 -50.91 4.57
N LEU A 27 -4.79 -51.93 4.69
CA LEU A 27 -4.16 -52.30 5.94
C LEU A 27 -3.00 -51.37 6.26
N GLY A 28 -3.07 -50.67 7.39
CA GLY A 28 -2.02 -49.75 7.78
C GLY A 28 -2.08 -49.39 9.28
N VAL A 29 -0.98 -48.86 9.77
CA VAL A 29 -0.79 -48.34 11.13
C VAL A 29 -0.13 -46.98 11.08
N VAL A 30 -0.10 -46.31 12.22
CA VAL A 30 0.57 -45.01 12.39
C VAL A 30 1.68 -45.17 13.43
N THR A 31 2.83 -44.53 13.23
CA THR A 31 3.94 -44.57 14.19
C THR A 31 3.58 -43.86 15.50
N ASP A 32 4.06 -44.42 16.63
CA ASP A 32 3.88 -43.87 17.96
C ASP A 32 4.77 -42.64 18.23
N LYS A 33 4.79 -42.16 19.50
CA LYS A 33 5.58 -40.97 19.90
C LYS A 33 7.08 -41.15 19.75
N GLU A 34 7.57 -42.37 19.78
CA GLU A 34 8.95 -42.77 19.61
C GLU A 34 9.27 -43.13 18.15
N GLY A 35 8.33 -42.90 17.20
CA GLY A 35 8.48 -43.22 15.78
C GLY A 35 8.40 -44.71 15.45
N ARG A 36 7.92 -45.56 16.41
CA ARG A 36 7.84 -47.01 16.22
C ARG A 36 6.51 -47.40 15.61
N PHE A 37 6.52 -48.43 14.77
CA PHE A 37 5.29 -49.03 14.23
C PHE A 37 5.31 -50.55 14.44
N ASN A 38 4.12 -51.11 14.45
CA ASN A 38 3.88 -52.55 14.56
C ASN A 38 2.66 -52.89 13.70
N ILE A 39 2.88 -53.58 12.59
CA ILE A 39 1.82 -53.93 11.64
C ILE A 39 1.71 -55.46 11.52
N GLU A 40 0.47 -55.99 11.60
CA GLU A 40 0.16 -57.38 11.35
C GLU A 40 -0.42 -57.52 9.93
N ILE A 41 0.28 -58.33 9.10
CA ILE A 41 -0.08 -58.48 7.68
C ILE A 41 -0.29 -59.98 7.36
N PRO A 42 -1.15 -60.31 6.35
CA PRO A 42 -1.27 -61.64 5.80
C PRO A 42 0.06 -62.14 5.22
N GLU A 43 0.26 -63.45 5.15
CA GLU A 43 1.42 -64.04 4.48
C GLU A 43 1.25 -63.94 2.96
N THR A 44 1.76 -62.84 2.40
CA THR A 44 1.82 -62.60 0.94
C THR A 44 3.22 -62.16 0.56
N ASP A 45 3.79 -62.69 -0.52
CA ASP A 45 5.07 -62.24 -1.07
C ASP A 45 4.85 -61.66 -2.48
N PRO A 46 5.48 -60.50 -2.81
CA PRO A 46 6.38 -59.68 -1.99
C PRO A 46 5.59 -58.70 -1.09
N ILE A 47 6.10 -58.50 0.15
CA ILE A 47 5.57 -57.50 1.07
C ILE A 47 6.25 -56.16 0.84
N VAL A 48 5.50 -55.15 0.41
CA VAL A 48 5.99 -53.78 0.22
C VAL A 48 5.22 -52.86 1.17
N LEU A 49 5.95 -52.23 2.09
CA LEU A 49 5.38 -51.21 3.00
C LEU A 49 5.58 -49.81 2.39
N VAL A 50 4.56 -49.01 2.47
CA VAL A 50 4.53 -47.63 1.98
C VAL A 50 4.48 -46.71 3.17
N PHE A 51 5.47 -45.86 3.33
CA PHE A 51 5.58 -44.85 4.38
C PHE A 51 5.17 -43.48 3.79
N SER A 52 4.25 -42.81 4.47
CA SER A 52 3.84 -41.46 4.08
C SER A 52 3.63 -40.56 5.30
N PHE A 53 4.17 -39.35 5.22
CA PHE A 53 4.05 -38.31 6.24
C PHE A 53 3.96 -36.95 5.57
N VAL A 54 3.24 -36.00 6.16
CA VAL A 54 3.10 -34.65 5.60
C VAL A 54 4.46 -33.95 5.56
N GLY A 55 4.87 -33.49 4.37
CA GLY A 55 6.18 -32.84 4.17
C GLY A 55 7.37 -33.78 4.00
N MET A 56 7.13 -35.10 3.88
CA MET A 56 8.19 -36.08 3.62
C MET A 56 7.93 -36.85 2.31
N LYS A 57 8.99 -37.22 1.61
CA LYS A 57 8.92 -38.06 0.41
C LYS A 57 8.31 -39.41 0.75
N LYS A 58 7.28 -39.78 0.01
CA LYS A 58 6.69 -41.11 0.09
C LYS A 58 7.74 -42.17 -0.26
N GLN A 59 7.94 -43.14 0.65
CA GLN A 59 8.97 -44.15 0.50
C GLN A 59 8.35 -45.56 0.49
N GLU A 60 8.82 -46.41 -0.43
CA GLU A 60 8.43 -47.81 -0.49
C GLU A 60 9.59 -48.68 -0.04
N VAL A 61 9.35 -49.57 0.93
CA VAL A 61 10.35 -50.49 1.47
C VAL A 61 9.86 -51.91 1.31
N THR A 62 10.62 -52.74 0.61
CA THR A 62 10.32 -54.16 0.47
C THR A 62 10.83 -54.89 1.70
N TYR A 63 9.96 -55.64 2.38
CA TYR A 63 10.32 -56.45 3.51
C TYR A 63 11.00 -57.76 3.06
N THR A 64 12.23 -57.97 3.51
CA THR A 64 13.04 -59.15 3.17
C THR A 64 13.32 -60.08 4.38
N GLY A 65 12.53 -59.94 5.48
CA GLY A 65 12.65 -60.83 6.64
C GLY A 65 13.45 -60.23 7.81
N GLN A 66 13.71 -58.94 7.85
CA GLN A 66 14.40 -58.24 8.94
C GLN A 66 13.57 -58.25 10.23
N GLU A 67 14.21 -58.39 11.42
CA GLU A 67 13.53 -58.35 12.71
C GLU A 67 13.00 -56.96 13.06
N ASP A 68 13.67 -55.87 12.62
CA ASP A 68 13.27 -54.49 12.88
C ASP A 68 13.64 -53.62 11.66
N ILE A 69 12.67 -52.93 11.07
CA ILE A 69 12.87 -52.11 9.90
C ILE A 69 13.21 -50.67 10.31
N GLN A 70 14.35 -50.16 9.89
CA GLN A 70 14.71 -48.76 10.06
C GLN A 70 14.46 -48.00 8.75
N VAL A 71 13.58 -47.01 8.80
CA VAL A 71 13.24 -46.18 7.68
C VAL A 71 13.65 -44.73 7.97
N VAL A 72 14.50 -44.18 7.11
CA VAL A 72 14.88 -42.76 7.15
C VAL A 72 14.09 -42.04 6.07
N MET A 73 13.13 -41.21 6.45
CA MET A 73 12.36 -40.39 5.50
C MET A 73 13.12 -39.10 5.23
N GLU A 74 13.21 -38.77 3.95
CA GLU A 74 13.72 -37.49 3.46
C GLU A 74 12.57 -36.47 3.45
N GLU A 75 12.87 -35.22 3.87
CA GLU A 75 11.94 -34.13 3.65
C GLU A 75 11.61 -34.05 2.15
N GLU A 76 10.34 -34.00 1.83
CA GLU A 76 9.90 -33.65 0.50
C GLU A 76 10.17 -32.16 0.33
N VAL A 77 11.44 -31.81 0.11
CA VAL A 77 11.75 -30.54 -0.49
C VAL A 77 11.14 -30.63 -1.89
N THR A 78 9.90 -30.23 -2.01
CA THR A 78 9.40 -29.74 -3.27
C THR A 78 10.28 -28.51 -3.51
N GLU A 79 11.44 -28.66 -4.12
CA GLU A 79 12.01 -27.61 -4.92
C GLU A 79 10.93 -27.34 -5.98
N MET A 80 9.95 -26.53 -5.62
CA MET A 80 9.22 -25.78 -6.63
C MET A 80 10.34 -25.05 -7.35
N ASP A 81 10.65 -25.46 -8.56
CA ASP A 81 11.57 -24.74 -9.42
C ASP A 81 11.14 -23.28 -9.32
N GLU A 82 12.00 -22.47 -8.68
CA GLU A 82 11.67 -21.09 -8.38
C GLU A 82 11.63 -20.37 -9.71
N VAL A 83 10.46 -20.32 -10.31
CA VAL A 83 10.21 -19.67 -11.59
C VAL A 83 10.02 -18.18 -11.37
N VAL A 84 10.56 -17.39 -12.26
CA VAL A 84 10.38 -15.94 -12.27
C VAL A 84 9.39 -15.58 -13.38
N ILE A 85 8.40 -14.79 -13.03
CA ILE A 85 7.40 -14.29 -13.97
C ILE A 85 7.85 -12.91 -14.45
N THR A 86 8.23 -12.80 -15.71
CA THR A 86 8.62 -11.52 -16.30
C THR A 86 7.43 -10.75 -16.89
N GLY A 87 6.20 -11.24 -16.70
CA GLY A 87 4.98 -10.70 -17.30
C GLY A 87 4.70 -11.22 -18.70
N TYR A 88 5.73 -11.52 -19.50
CA TYR A 88 5.62 -12.12 -20.83
C TYR A 88 5.98 -13.61 -20.85
N GLN A 89 6.89 -14.02 -19.99
CA GLN A 89 7.38 -15.40 -19.90
C GLN A 89 7.52 -15.84 -18.45
N VAL A 90 7.41 -17.14 -18.24
CA VAL A 90 7.76 -17.81 -16.99
C VAL A 90 9.11 -18.47 -17.23
N ILE A 91 10.14 -18.04 -16.52
CA ILE A 91 11.52 -18.49 -16.71
C ILE A 91 12.00 -19.15 -15.41
N ASP A 92 12.63 -20.31 -15.51
CA ASP A 92 13.28 -20.96 -14.39
C ASP A 92 14.40 -20.05 -13.84
N ARG A 93 14.40 -19.77 -12.54
CA ARG A 93 15.39 -18.91 -11.89
C ARG A 93 16.82 -19.35 -12.12
N LYS A 94 17.07 -20.65 -12.19
CA LYS A 94 18.40 -21.23 -12.46
C LYS A 94 18.95 -20.84 -13.84
N LYS A 95 18.07 -20.44 -14.76
CA LYS A 95 18.40 -20.06 -16.15
C LYS A 95 18.44 -18.56 -16.39
N LEU A 96 18.12 -17.76 -15.36
CA LEU A 96 18.17 -16.31 -15.46
C LEU A 96 19.60 -15.80 -15.36
N THR A 97 20.01 -15.05 -16.39
CA THR A 97 21.29 -14.31 -16.41
C THR A 97 21.13 -12.86 -15.94
N SER A 98 19.90 -12.42 -15.68
CA SER A 98 19.54 -11.04 -15.31
C SER A 98 19.25 -10.90 -13.83
N ALA A 99 19.52 -9.71 -13.25
CA ALA A 99 19.26 -9.41 -11.84
C ALA A 99 17.77 -9.19 -11.59
N ILE A 100 17.07 -10.25 -11.19
CA ILE A 100 15.68 -10.22 -10.77
C ILE A 100 15.61 -10.57 -9.28
N THR A 101 14.88 -9.77 -8.52
CA THR A 101 14.60 -10.06 -7.10
C THR A 101 13.15 -10.47 -6.98
N SER A 102 12.89 -11.67 -6.47
CA SER A 102 11.55 -12.20 -6.21
C SER A 102 11.29 -12.26 -4.72
N VAL A 103 10.13 -11.80 -4.30
CA VAL A 103 9.67 -11.89 -2.91
C VAL A 103 8.25 -12.44 -2.87
N LYS A 104 7.97 -13.34 -1.93
CA LYS A 104 6.60 -13.77 -1.66
C LYS A 104 5.90 -12.70 -0.85
N ALA A 105 4.64 -12.42 -1.15
CA ALA A 105 3.87 -11.40 -0.42
C ALA A 105 3.79 -11.72 1.09
N GLU A 106 3.68 -13.00 1.45
CA GLU A 106 3.62 -13.44 2.86
C GLU A 106 4.88 -13.05 3.66
N ASP A 107 6.06 -13.01 3.03
CA ASP A 107 7.34 -12.71 3.68
C ASP A 107 7.54 -11.20 3.92
N ILE A 108 6.81 -10.36 3.19
CA ILE A 108 6.94 -8.89 3.26
C ILE A 108 5.75 -8.20 3.89
N MET A 109 4.66 -8.91 4.17
CA MET A 109 3.50 -8.33 4.84
C MET A 109 3.86 -7.81 6.23
N ILE A 110 3.61 -6.52 6.45
CA ILE A 110 3.83 -5.84 7.72
C ILE A 110 2.46 -5.49 8.31
N PRO A 111 2.12 -5.98 9.52
CA PRO A 111 0.88 -5.60 10.17
C PRO A 111 0.74 -4.09 10.30
N GLY A 112 -0.42 -3.55 9.93
CA GLY A 112 -0.69 -2.11 9.99
C GLY A 112 -0.22 -1.29 8.79
N VAL A 113 0.47 -1.90 7.83
CA VAL A 113 0.83 -1.29 6.55
C VAL A 113 -0.15 -1.76 5.48
N ASN A 114 -0.85 -0.81 4.87
CA ASN A 114 -1.88 -1.07 3.85
C ASN A 114 -1.41 -0.73 2.42
N SER A 115 -0.17 -0.29 2.25
CA SER A 115 0.44 0.04 0.96
C SER A 115 1.47 -1.01 0.56
N ILE A 116 1.36 -1.51 -0.67
CA ILE A 116 2.30 -2.47 -1.26
C ILE A 116 3.70 -1.86 -1.34
N ASP A 117 3.77 -0.58 -1.70
CA ASP A 117 5.04 0.17 -1.83
C ASP A 117 5.82 0.15 -0.52
N GLN A 118 5.15 0.45 0.60
CA GLN A 118 5.77 0.47 1.93
C GLN A 118 6.23 -0.94 2.37
N MET A 119 5.54 -2.00 1.95
CA MET A 119 5.94 -3.37 2.26
C MET A 119 7.24 -3.78 1.57
N LEU A 120 7.59 -3.13 0.45
CA LEU A 120 8.82 -3.40 -0.30
C LEU A 120 10.05 -2.71 0.31
N GLU A 121 9.87 -1.74 1.22
CA GLU A 121 10.95 -0.99 1.84
C GLU A 121 11.90 -1.90 2.62
N GLY A 122 13.21 -1.79 2.33
CA GLY A 122 14.24 -2.58 3.00
C GLY A 122 14.23 -4.10 2.67
N ARG A 123 13.28 -4.56 1.84
CA ARG A 123 13.17 -5.97 1.44
C ARG A 123 13.82 -6.25 0.08
N ILE A 124 13.89 -5.24 -0.76
CA ILE A 124 14.44 -5.36 -2.11
C ILE A 124 15.72 -4.54 -2.19
N PRO A 125 16.88 -5.15 -2.45
CA PRO A 125 18.13 -4.42 -2.69
C PRO A 125 17.97 -3.44 -3.86
N ASP A 126 18.59 -2.25 -3.77
CA ASP A 126 18.57 -1.17 -4.77
C ASP A 126 17.18 -0.51 -5.00
N LEU A 127 16.17 -0.84 -4.20
CA LEU A 127 14.89 -0.13 -4.19
C LEU A 127 14.96 0.97 -3.13
N MET A 128 14.77 2.21 -3.57
CA MET A 128 14.65 3.37 -2.69
C MET A 128 13.19 3.79 -2.60
N LEU A 129 12.73 3.97 -1.39
CA LEU A 129 11.41 4.51 -1.09
C LEU A 129 11.57 5.89 -0.48
N THR A 130 10.85 6.87 -1.01
CA THR A 130 10.82 8.22 -0.46
C THR A 130 9.39 8.56 -0.09
N THR A 131 9.16 8.80 1.20
CA THR A 131 7.87 9.24 1.73
C THR A 131 8.00 10.71 2.13
N ASN A 132 7.23 11.59 1.50
CA ASN A 132 7.27 13.03 1.77
C ASN A 132 6.30 13.44 2.88
N SER A 133 5.28 12.64 3.17
CA SER A 133 4.28 12.90 4.20
C SER A 133 3.94 11.63 4.96
N GLY A 134 3.55 11.78 6.23
CA GLY A 134 3.03 10.70 7.07
C GLY A 134 1.50 10.57 7.03
N GLU A 135 0.81 11.35 6.19
CA GLU A 135 -0.65 11.31 6.04
C GLU A 135 -1.12 9.93 5.55
N VAL A 136 -2.28 9.53 6.01
CA VAL A 136 -2.88 8.26 5.61
C VAL A 136 -3.24 8.26 4.12
N GLY A 137 -2.87 7.19 3.42
CA GLY A 137 -3.16 7.03 1.99
C GLY A 137 -2.20 7.74 1.05
N VAL A 138 -1.17 8.41 1.57
CA VAL A 138 -0.06 8.92 0.76
C VAL A 138 0.71 7.76 0.15
N VAL A 139 0.96 7.84 -1.14
CA VAL A 139 1.71 6.83 -1.89
C VAL A 139 3.19 7.22 -1.92
N PRO A 140 4.07 6.37 -1.37
CA PRO A 140 5.50 6.61 -1.44
C PRO A 140 6.02 6.57 -2.88
N ARG A 141 7.08 7.32 -3.15
CA ARG A 141 7.79 7.31 -4.43
C ARG A 141 8.84 6.22 -4.45
N LEU A 142 8.73 5.32 -5.43
CA LEU A 142 9.67 4.22 -5.64
C LEU A 142 10.70 4.56 -6.72
N ARG A 143 11.96 4.19 -6.45
CA ARG A 143 13.05 4.28 -7.43
C ARG A 143 13.90 3.02 -7.38
N ILE A 144 14.27 2.52 -8.54
CA ILE A 144 15.17 1.36 -8.69
C ILE A 144 16.51 1.87 -9.23
N ARG A 145 17.62 1.56 -8.51
CA ARG A 145 18.99 1.95 -8.90
C ARG A 145 19.21 3.47 -9.08
N GLY A 146 18.44 4.30 -8.39
CA GLY A 146 18.59 5.76 -8.43
C GLY A 146 17.80 6.44 -9.54
N THR A 147 18.24 7.61 -9.98
CA THR A 147 17.54 8.46 -10.95
C THR A 147 18.12 8.25 -12.35
N SER A 148 17.34 7.71 -13.29
CA SER A 148 17.75 7.47 -14.68
C SER A 148 17.48 8.67 -15.60
N THR A 149 16.57 9.58 -15.21
CA THR A 149 16.19 10.76 -16.00
C THR A 149 16.02 11.99 -15.11
N LEU A 150 16.32 13.17 -15.64
CA LEU A 150 16.08 14.45 -14.98
C LEU A 150 14.69 15.00 -15.27
N VAL A 151 14.10 14.62 -16.40
CA VAL A 151 12.77 15.08 -16.86
C VAL A 151 11.89 13.86 -17.13
N GLY A 152 10.65 13.88 -16.63
CA GLY A 152 9.67 12.82 -16.84
C GLY A 152 9.47 11.89 -15.64
N ASN A 153 8.65 10.85 -15.84
CA ASN A 153 8.34 9.87 -14.80
C ASN A 153 9.60 9.06 -14.42
N ARG A 154 9.89 8.98 -13.13
CA ARG A 154 11.05 8.30 -12.55
C ARG A 154 10.66 7.01 -11.82
N GLU A 155 9.39 6.65 -11.81
CA GLU A 155 8.89 5.47 -11.14
C GLU A 155 9.05 4.21 -12.01
N PRO A 156 9.20 3.04 -11.41
CA PRO A 156 9.22 1.78 -12.14
C PRO A 156 7.85 1.51 -12.78
N LEU A 157 7.87 0.75 -13.87
CA LEU A 157 6.65 0.30 -14.54
C LEU A 157 5.97 -0.79 -13.71
N TRP A 158 4.69 -0.66 -13.46
CA TRP A 158 3.90 -1.67 -12.78
C TRP A 158 3.24 -2.63 -13.77
N VAL A 159 3.33 -3.92 -13.46
CA VAL A 159 2.71 -4.99 -14.25
C VAL A 159 1.93 -5.91 -13.32
N VAL A 160 0.66 -6.11 -13.58
CA VAL A 160 -0.21 -6.98 -12.77
C VAL A 160 -0.73 -8.11 -13.65
N ASN A 161 -0.43 -9.37 -13.28
CA ASN A 161 -0.81 -10.57 -14.02
C ASN A 161 -0.42 -10.53 -15.52
N GLY A 162 0.69 -9.83 -15.85
CA GLY A 162 1.20 -9.70 -17.21
C GLY A 162 0.64 -8.53 -18.01
N VAL A 163 -0.18 -7.68 -17.39
CA VAL A 163 -0.70 -6.44 -18.00
C VAL A 163 0.02 -5.24 -17.41
N VAL A 164 0.44 -4.32 -18.26
CA VAL A 164 1.00 -3.04 -17.83
C VAL A 164 -0.13 -2.17 -17.28
N VAL A 165 0.01 -1.71 -16.05
CA VAL A 165 -0.95 -0.83 -15.39
C VAL A 165 -0.41 0.60 -15.44
N ASN A 166 -1.22 1.54 -15.91
CA ASN A 166 -0.86 2.95 -15.98
C ASN A 166 -1.37 3.67 -14.72
N ASP A 167 -0.67 4.73 -14.35
CA ASP A 167 -1.13 5.61 -13.27
C ASP A 167 -2.51 6.20 -13.63
N PRO A 168 -3.43 6.29 -12.66
CA PRO A 168 -4.80 6.73 -12.92
C PRO A 168 -4.89 8.20 -13.38
N VAL A 169 -3.90 9.00 -13.05
CA VAL A 169 -3.85 10.43 -13.41
C VAL A 169 -2.56 10.71 -14.18
N PRO A 170 -2.64 11.23 -15.42
CA PRO A 170 -1.46 11.75 -16.10
C PRO A 170 -0.93 12.97 -15.34
N LEU A 171 0.31 12.88 -14.87
CA LEU A 171 0.98 13.96 -14.16
C LEU A 171 1.39 15.02 -15.18
N ASP A 172 0.69 16.13 -15.22
CA ASP A 172 1.15 17.31 -15.95
C ASP A 172 2.33 17.97 -15.21
N SER A 173 3.25 18.57 -15.96
CA SER A 173 4.48 19.15 -15.38
C SER A 173 4.21 20.23 -14.34
N ASP A 174 3.10 20.95 -14.45
CA ASP A 174 2.75 22.02 -13.52
C ASP A 174 2.24 21.46 -12.18
N VAL A 175 1.58 20.31 -12.22
CA VAL A 175 1.09 19.58 -11.05
C VAL A 175 2.21 18.84 -10.31
N LEU A 176 3.27 18.44 -11.02
CA LEU A 176 4.46 17.81 -10.43
C LEU A 176 5.24 18.74 -9.48
N ASN A 177 5.01 20.04 -9.54
CA ASN A 177 5.64 21.02 -8.67
C ASN A 177 4.87 21.27 -7.37
N ASP A 178 3.64 20.75 -7.23
CA ASP A 178 2.91 20.74 -5.97
C ASP A 178 3.17 19.42 -5.20
N PRO A 179 4.00 19.44 -4.14
CA PRO A 179 4.30 18.25 -3.37
C PRO A 179 3.06 17.61 -2.75
N ASP A 180 2.07 18.39 -2.37
CA ASP A 180 0.87 17.91 -1.70
C ASP A 180 -0.06 17.19 -2.68
N TYR A 181 -0.23 17.73 -3.88
CA TYR A 181 -1.00 17.08 -4.94
C TYR A 181 -0.34 15.77 -5.38
N VAL A 182 0.98 15.79 -5.61
CA VAL A 182 1.76 14.62 -6.01
C VAL A 182 1.69 13.49 -4.98
N ASN A 183 1.67 13.81 -3.68
CA ASN A 183 1.57 12.81 -2.62
C ASN A 183 0.16 12.19 -2.51
N ARG A 184 -0.86 12.87 -2.94
CA ARG A 184 -2.27 12.45 -2.84
C ARG A 184 -2.74 11.65 -4.06
N ILE A 185 -2.06 11.74 -5.20
CA ILE A 185 -2.35 10.92 -6.38
C ILE A 185 -1.94 9.48 -6.09
N GLY A 186 -2.92 8.57 -6.16
CA GLY A 186 -2.66 7.15 -6.07
C GLY A 186 -1.81 6.66 -7.24
N ASN A 187 -0.91 5.71 -7.01
CA ASN A 187 -0.22 5.02 -8.09
C ASN A 187 -1.12 3.93 -8.73
N ALA A 188 -0.62 3.35 -9.81
CA ALA A 188 -1.31 2.31 -10.59
C ALA A 188 -1.82 1.11 -9.76
N ILE A 189 -1.22 0.84 -8.61
CA ILE A 189 -1.55 -0.31 -7.76
C ILE A 189 -2.30 0.06 -6.47
N ALA A 190 -2.65 1.33 -6.27
CA ALA A 190 -3.35 1.78 -5.06
C ALA A 190 -4.70 1.08 -4.83
N GLY A 191 -5.31 0.55 -5.90
CA GLY A 191 -6.56 -0.21 -5.84
C GLY A 191 -6.40 -1.69 -5.49
N LEU A 192 -5.19 -2.26 -5.49
CA LEU A 192 -4.97 -3.67 -5.18
C LEU A 192 -4.97 -3.90 -3.65
N ASN A 193 -5.61 -4.99 -3.24
CA ASN A 193 -5.51 -5.46 -1.87
C ASN A 193 -4.20 -6.26 -1.70
N PRO A 194 -3.29 -5.86 -0.81
CA PRO A 194 -2.05 -6.60 -0.55
C PRO A 194 -2.26 -8.07 -0.20
N GLN A 195 -3.40 -8.41 0.44
CA GLN A 195 -3.76 -9.77 0.80
C GLN A 195 -4.04 -10.68 -0.41
N ASP A 196 -4.31 -10.10 -1.59
CA ASP A 196 -4.55 -10.84 -2.82
C ASP A 196 -3.27 -11.11 -3.62
N ILE A 197 -2.14 -10.56 -3.18
CA ILE A 197 -0.85 -10.75 -3.84
C ILE A 197 -0.25 -12.08 -3.41
N GLN A 198 0.27 -12.82 -4.39
CA GLN A 198 1.04 -14.04 -4.18
C GLN A 198 2.54 -13.75 -4.15
N ARG A 199 3.03 -12.98 -5.14
CA ARG A 199 4.45 -12.71 -5.34
C ARG A 199 4.69 -11.39 -6.06
N ILE A 200 5.84 -10.79 -5.78
CA ILE A 200 6.33 -9.60 -6.45
C ILE A 200 7.73 -9.89 -7.00
N ASP A 201 7.92 -9.67 -8.31
CA ASP A 201 9.18 -9.82 -9.01
C ASP A 201 9.67 -8.44 -9.47
N VAL A 202 10.88 -8.04 -9.08
CA VAL A 202 11.47 -6.75 -9.45
C VAL A 202 12.58 -6.96 -10.46
N LEU A 203 12.34 -6.45 -11.67
CA LEU A 203 13.23 -6.53 -12.82
C LEU A 203 14.07 -5.24 -12.86
N LYS A 204 15.37 -5.36 -12.58
CA LYS A 204 16.25 -4.21 -12.41
C LYS A 204 17.16 -3.95 -13.60
N ASP A 205 17.45 -4.98 -14.40
CA ASP A 205 18.42 -4.90 -15.51
C ASP A 205 17.74 -4.65 -16.85
N ALA A 206 18.47 -3.99 -17.74
CA ALA A 206 18.03 -3.76 -19.11
C ALA A 206 17.63 -5.06 -19.82
N ALA A 207 18.36 -6.16 -19.59
CA ALA A 207 18.02 -7.46 -20.18
C ALA A 207 16.65 -7.99 -19.75
N ALA A 208 16.27 -7.74 -18.48
CA ALA A 208 14.96 -8.12 -17.96
C ALA A 208 13.84 -7.16 -18.38
N THR A 209 14.17 -5.90 -18.65
CA THR A 209 13.19 -4.85 -18.98
C THR A 209 12.98 -4.64 -20.48
N THR A 210 13.83 -5.20 -21.34
CA THR A 210 13.74 -5.05 -22.81
C THR A 210 12.39 -5.48 -23.40
N LEU A 211 11.71 -6.44 -22.77
CA LEU A 211 10.38 -6.88 -23.17
C LEU A 211 9.30 -5.78 -23.07
N TYR A 212 9.56 -4.75 -22.26
CA TYR A 212 8.63 -3.62 -22.02
C TYR A 212 9.03 -2.34 -22.76
N GLY A 213 10.14 -2.38 -23.51
CA GLY A 213 10.63 -1.26 -24.29
C GLY A 213 11.05 -0.05 -23.44
N THR A 214 10.93 1.15 -23.99
CA THR A 214 11.35 2.41 -23.35
C THR A 214 10.59 2.75 -22.08
N ARG A 215 9.38 2.24 -21.90
CA ARG A 215 8.56 2.42 -20.69
C ARG A 215 9.22 1.83 -19.44
N ALA A 216 10.09 0.84 -19.61
CA ALA A 216 10.76 0.13 -18.52
C ALA A 216 12.14 0.69 -18.17
N ALA A 217 12.48 1.89 -18.62
CA ALA A 217 13.78 2.51 -18.37
C ALA A 217 14.13 2.64 -16.88
N ASN A 218 13.14 2.75 -16.01
CA ASN A 218 13.28 2.86 -14.56
C ASN A 218 13.13 1.51 -13.82
N GLY A 219 13.11 0.38 -14.54
CA GLY A 219 12.81 -0.94 -14.01
C GLY A 219 11.34 -1.31 -14.11
N VAL A 220 11.04 -2.58 -13.77
CA VAL A 220 9.67 -3.12 -13.81
C VAL A 220 9.39 -3.87 -12.51
N ILE A 221 8.21 -3.64 -11.94
CA ILE A 221 7.69 -4.40 -10.80
C ILE A 221 6.50 -5.23 -11.28
N VAL A 222 6.66 -6.55 -11.24
CA VAL A 222 5.63 -7.50 -11.67
C VAL A 222 4.94 -8.08 -10.45
N ILE A 223 3.63 -7.87 -10.36
CA ILE A 223 2.77 -8.40 -9.32
C ILE A 223 2.00 -9.60 -9.87
N THR A 224 2.09 -10.72 -9.17
CA THR A 224 1.25 -11.90 -9.43
C THR A 224 0.25 -12.04 -8.30
N THR A 225 -1.04 -12.08 -8.65
CA THR A 225 -2.12 -12.27 -7.68
C THR A 225 -2.34 -13.74 -7.35
N LYS A 226 -2.98 -14.02 -6.21
CA LYS A 226 -3.34 -15.36 -5.77
C LYS A 226 -4.29 -16.02 -6.77
N LYS A 227 -4.08 -17.32 -7.00
CA LYS A 227 -4.89 -18.17 -7.87
C LYS A 227 -5.59 -19.26 -7.06
N GLY A 228 -6.58 -19.90 -7.69
CA GLY A 228 -7.22 -21.10 -7.12
C GLY A 228 -6.26 -22.29 -7.10
N HIS A 229 -6.54 -23.22 -6.22
CA HIS A 229 -5.81 -24.50 -6.10
C HIS A 229 -6.77 -25.68 -6.23
N VAL A 230 -6.24 -26.82 -6.61
CA VAL A 230 -7.01 -28.08 -6.62
C VAL A 230 -7.25 -28.53 -5.17
N GLY A 231 -8.49 -28.75 -4.83
CA GLY A 231 -8.88 -29.22 -3.50
C GLY A 231 -10.21 -28.65 -3.02
N LYS A 232 -10.56 -28.99 -1.79
CA LYS A 232 -11.78 -28.49 -1.16
C LYS A 232 -11.73 -26.96 -1.00
N PRO A 233 -12.88 -26.27 -1.04
CA PRO A 233 -12.93 -24.83 -0.77
C PRO A 233 -12.32 -24.49 0.59
N VAL A 234 -11.42 -23.52 0.59
CA VAL A 234 -10.81 -22.96 1.81
C VAL A 234 -11.26 -21.51 1.92
N VAL A 235 -11.94 -21.21 3.02
CA VAL A 235 -12.33 -19.84 3.36
C VAL A 235 -11.33 -19.29 4.37
N ARG A 236 -10.82 -18.08 4.10
CA ARG A 236 -9.91 -17.36 4.99
C ARG A 236 -10.47 -15.99 5.30
N TYR A 237 -10.42 -15.62 6.55
CA TYR A 237 -10.72 -14.28 7.01
C TYR A 237 -9.50 -13.70 7.71
N ASN A 238 -9.04 -12.56 7.23
CA ASN A 238 -7.94 -11.80 7.81
C ASN A 238 -8.47 -10.47 8.33
N MET A 239 -8.10 -10.14 9.56
CA MET A 239 -8.39 -8.86 10.17
C MET A 239 -7.10 -8.28 10.73
N THR A 240 -6.84 -7.02 10.41
CA THR A 240 -5.74 -6.25 10.98
C THR A 240 -6.28 -4.98 11.59
N THR A 241 -5.88 -4.68 12.82
CA THR A 241 -6.24 -3.45 13.51
C THR A 241 -4.98 -2.68 13.87
N THR A 242 -5.02 -1.36 13.74
CA THR A 242 -3.90 -0.47 14.04
C THR A 242 -4.39 0.66 14.91
N TYR A 243 -3.68 0.92 15.98
CA TYR A 243 -3.88 2.08 16.85
C TYR A 243 -2.70 3.03 16.68
N LYS A 244 -2.98 4.30 16.31
CA LYS A 244 -2.01 5.37 16.17
C LYS A 244 -2.28 6.40 17.27
N ARG A 245 -1.30 6.63 18.12
CA ARG A 245 -1.41 7.63 19.17
C ARG A 245 -1.12 9.03 18.60
N ARG A 246 -1.99 10.02 18.90
CA ARG A 246 -1.74 11.41 18.53
C ARG A 246 -0.52 11.99 19.25
N PRO A 247 0.15 13.01 18.69
CA PRO A 247 1.19 13.76 19.38
C PRO A 247 0.60 14.52 20.60
N ARG A 248 1.41 14.73 21.65
CA ARG A 248 1.03 15.44 22.88
C ARG A 248 2.20 16.29 23.33
N TYR A 249 1.91 17.47 23.93
CA TYR A 249 2.97 18.32 24.49
C TYR A 249 3.81 17.63 25.57
N SER A 250 3.31 16.59 26.21
CA SER A 250 4.06 15.77 27.17
C SER A 250 5.00 14.75 26.52
N ASP A 251 5.02 14.62 25.20
CA ASP A 251 5.89 13.66 24.52
C ASP A 251 7.36 14.16 24.54
N ARG A 252 8.29 13.29 24.92
CA ARG A 252 9.70 13.61 25.12
C ARG A 252 10.38 14.29 23.90
N LYS A 253 9.87 14.05 22.70
CA LYS A 253 10.40 14.64 21.46
C LYS A 253 9.76 15.98 21.09
N ILE A 254 8.70 16.38 21.82
CA ILE A 254 8.01 17.64 21.61
C ILE A 254 8.43 18.58 22.72
N ASP A 255 9.44 19.41 22.42
CA ASP A 255 9.99 20.41 23.34
C ASP A 255 9.57 21.80 22.86
N LEU A 256 8.33 22.18 23.22
CA LEU A 256 7.71 23.44 22.84
C LEU A 256 7.38 24.27 24.08
N MET A 257 7.58 25.57 23.98
CA MET A 257 7.29 26.53 25.05
C MET A 257 5.83 26.47 25.49
N ASN A 258 5.60 26.51 26.77
CA ASN A 258 4.29 26.85 27.31
C ASN A 258 4.02 28.37 27.18
N SER A 259 2.81 28.81 27.52
CA SER A 259 2.41 30.20 27.33
C SER A 259 3.24 31.18 28.15
N LYS A 260 3.57 30.84 29.39
CA LYS A 260 4.41 31.68 30.24
C LYS A 260 5.81 31.84 29.68
N GLU A 261 6.45 30.75 29.32
CA GLU A 261 7.80 30.76 28.70
C GLU A 261 7.81 31.58 27.41
N ARG A 262 6.77 31.45 26.57
CA ARG A 262 6.63 32.23 25.34
C ARG A 262 6.46 33.73 25.63
N ILE A 263 5.67 34.12 26.65
CA ILE A 263 5.50 35.52 27.03
C ILE A 263 6.79 36.07 27.65
N ASP A 264 7.49 35.30 28.47
CA ASP A 264 8.79 35.73 29.04
C ASP A 264 9.81 35.97 27.93
N LEU A 265 9.88 35.09 26.92
CA LEU A 265 10.71 35.33 25.72
C LEU A 265 10.29 36.62 24.98
N SER A 266 8.98 36.87 24.82
CA SER A 266 8.50 38.10 24.19
C SER A 266 8.92 39.35 24.92
N ARG A 267 8.95 39.34 26.27
CA ARG A 267 9.46 40.44 27.10
C ARG A 267 10.95 40.69 26.87
N GLU A 268 11.72 39.61 26.82
CA GLU A 268 13.17 39.71 26.54
C GLU A 268 13.44 40.27 25.15
N LEU A 269 12.72 39.80 24.13
CA LEU A 269 12.82 40.30 22.77
C LEU A 269 12.43 41.78 22.66
N ALA A 270 11.36 42.19 23.33
CA ALA A 270 10.94 43.59 23.37
C ALA A 270 11.97 44.47 24.08
N ALA A 271 12.55 44.04 25.23
CA ALA A 271 13.62 44.74 25.93
C ALA A 271 14.88 44.85 25.09
N ALA A 272 15.20 43.86 24.27
CA ALA A 272 16.32 43.86 23.32
C ALA A 272 16.02 44.65 22.03
N SER A 273 14.85 45.25 21.89
CA SER A 273 14.40 45.94 20.65
C SER A 273 14.49 45.04 19.40
N TYR A 274 14.15 43.77 19.52
CA TYR A 274 14.21 42.83 18.42
C TYR A 274 13.22 43.22 17.31
N LEU A 275 13.72 43.25 16.08
CA LEU A 275 12.90 43.52 14.91
C LEU A 275 12.38 42.21 14.31
N TYR A 276 11.05 42.00 14.41
CA TYR A 276 10.41 40.85 13.82
C TYR A 276 10.43 40.91 12.29
N PRO A 277 10.46 39.77 11.60
CA PRO A 277 10.32 39.71 10.14
C PRO A 277 9.06 40.45 9.66
N SER A 278 9.19 41.15 8.54
CA SER A 278 8.12 42.02 8.04
C SER A 278 6.89 41.26 7.52
N ASP A 279 7.02 39.96 7.32
CA ASP A 279 5.97 39.02 6.87
C ASP A 279 5.26 38.30 8.01
N MET A 280 5.69 38.49 9.25
CA MET A 280 5.09 37.86 10.41
C MET A 280 3.76 38.53 10.82
N SER A 281 2.76 37.71 11.19
CA SER A 281 1.54 38.17 11.83
C SER A 281 1.85 38.57 13.27
N ILE A 282 1.44 39.77 13.67
CA ILE A 282 1.65 40.25 15.05
C ILE A 282 0.42 39.88 15.88
N VAL A 283 0.63 39.00 16.86
CA VAL A 283 -0.43 38.42 17.69
C VAL A 283 0.04 38.30 19.15
N GLY A 284 -0.89 38.04 20.06
CA GLY A 284 -0.54 37.82 21.46
C GLY A 284 0.12 39.01 22.13
N TYR A 285 1.25 38.78 22.83
CA TYR A 285 1.99 39.80 23.55
C TYR A 285 2.41 40.98 22.68
N GLU A 286 2.93 40.70 21.52
CA GLU A 286 3.41 41.69 20.55
C GLU A 286 2.28 42.58 20.03
N TYR A 287 1.09 42.02 19.86
CA TYR A 287 -0.10 42.80 19.50
C TYR A 287 -0.52 43.71 20.65
N LEU A 288 -0.61 43.19 21.89
CA LEU A 288 -0.93 44.00 23.07
C LEU A 288 0.07 45.14 23.29
N LEU A 289 1.35 44.87 23.06
CA LEU A 289 2.41 45.89 23.17
C LEU A 289 2.20 47.01 22.14
N GLN A 290 1.81 46.68 20.93
CA GLN A 290 1.46 47.68 19.90
C GLN A 290 0.23 48.51 20.32
N GLN A 291 -0.80 47.90 20.90
CA GLN A 291 -1.98 48.60 21.39
C GLN A 291 -1.63 49.58 22.53
N LEU A 292 -0.73 49.16 23.43
CA LEU A 292 -0.23 50.01 24.49
C LEU A 292 0.54 51.24 23.93
N TYR A 293 1.47 51.03 23.03
CA TYR A 293 2.25 52.10 22.39
C TYR A 293 1.36 53.03 21.53
N ALA A 294 0.31 52.51 20.95
CA ALA A 294 -0.69 53.31 20.22
C ALA A 294 -1.67 54.06 21.13
N GLY A 295 -1.62 53.86 22.45
CA GLY A 295 -2.51 54.49 23.42
C GLY A 295 -3.96 53.96 23.34
N VAL A 296 -4.18 52.77 22.75
CA VAL A 296 -5.48 52.11 22.64
C VAL A 296 -5.86 51.46 23.97
N ILE A 297 -4.86 50.90 24.66
CA ILE A 297 -4.99 50.34 26.02
C ILE A 297 -4.00 51.03 26.95
N ASP A 298 -4.32 51.10 28.23
CA ASP A 298 -3.41 51.61 29.26
C ASP A 298 -2.57 50.48 29.91
N ASP A 299 -1.65 50.86 30.81
CA ASP A 299 -0.74 49.94 31.49
C ASP A 299 -1.49 48.88 32.34
N GLU A 300 -2.59 49.24 32.95
CA GLU A 300 -3.40 48.32 33.77
C GLU A 300 -4.10 47.29 32.90
N GLN A 301 -4.71 47.73 31.83
CA GLN A 301 -5.34 46.85 30.83
C GLN A 301 -4.32 45.91 30.17
N PHE A 302 -3.16 46.46 29.80
CA PHE A 302 -2.06 45.66 29.24
C PHE A 302 -1.64 44.54 30.21
N ALA A 303 -1.44 44.87 31.50
CA ALA A 303 -1.04 43.88 32.51
C ALA A 303 -2.10 42.77 32.69
N ILE A 304 -3.38 43.12 32.66
CA ILE A 304 -4.51 42.18 32.75
C ILE A 304 -4.48 41.23 31.54
N GLU A 305 -4.42 41.78 30.32
CA GLU A 305 -4.48 40.96 29.10
C GLU A 305 -3.25 40.08 28.95
N VAL A 306 -2.04 40.56 29.28
CA VAL A 306 -0.82 39.74 29.29
C VAL A 306 -0.96 38.59 30.29
N LYS A 307 -1.58 38.85 31.47
CA LYS A 307 -1.80 37.79 32.47
C LYS A 307 -2.76 36.72 31.98
N LYS A 308 -3.78 37.09 31.21
CA LYS A 308 -4.66 36.11 30.52
C LYS A 308 -3.86 35.25 29.56
N LEU A 309 -3.01 35.86 28.71
CA LEU A 309 -2.14 35.13 27.78
C LEU A 309 -1.21 34.14 28.49
N GLU A 310 -0.57 34.54 29.61
CA GLU A 310 0.30 33.66 30.40
C GLU A 310 -0.42 32.42 30.93
N ASN A 311 -1.68 32.58 31.31
CA ASN A 311 -2.48 31.49 31.89
C ASN A 311 -3.16 30.61 30.87
N ASN A 312 -3.30 31.07 29.63
CA ASN A 312 -3.95 30.33 28.55
C ASN A 312 -2.95 29.35 27.94
N ASN A 313 -3.06 28.07 28.25
CA ASN A 313 -2.23 27.01 27.70
C ASN A 313 -3.01 26.15 26.72
N THR A 314 -3.35 26.71 25.56
CA THR A 314 -4.09 25.99 24.52
C THR A 314 -3.36 24.71 24.11
N ASP A 315 -4.05 23.58 24.15
CA ASP A 315 -3.53 22.32 23.65
C ASP A 315 -3.96 22.12 22.19
N TRP A 316 -3.15 22.67 21.26
CA TRP A 316 -3.42 22.58 19.84
C TRP A 316 -3.42 21.15 19.33
N PHE A 317 -2.58 20.26 19.92
CA PHE A 317 -2.62 18.84 19.55
C PHE A 317 -3.93 18.19 19.95
N ASP A 318 -4.48 18.48 21.13
CA ASP A 318 -5.79 17.93 21.56
C ASP A 318 -6.95 18.45 20.70
N ILE A 319 -6.88 19.72 20.32
CA ILE A 319 -7.92 20.38 19.52
C ILE A 319 -7.92 19.83 18.08
N LEU A 320 -6.75 19.67 17.46
CA LEU A 320 -6.62 19.38 16.03
C LEU A 320 -6.41 17.90 15.71
N THR A 321 -5.97 17.11 16.70
CA THR A 321 -5.65 15.70 16.49
C THR A 321 -6.39 14.78 17.46
N GLU A 322 -6.50 13.52 17.10
CA GLU A 322 -7.10 12.46 17.92
C GLU A 322 -6.32 11.15 17.80
N ASP A 323 -6.50 10.28 18.77
CA ASP A 323 -5.96 8.93 18.67
C ASP A 323 -6.74 8.17 17.58
N ALA A 324 -6.04 7.64 16.58
CA ALA A 324 -6.67 7.02 15.43
C ALA A 324 -6.71 5.50 15.55
N PHE A 325 -7.86 4.93 15.25
CA PHE A 325 -8.08 3.49 15.15
C PHE A 325 -8.41 3.12 13.70
N SER A 326 -7.59 2.25 13.12
CA SER A 326 -7.71 1.78 11.75
C SER A 326 -7.94 0.28 11.73
N HIS A 327 -8.68 -0.22 10.74
CA HIS A 327 -8.92 -1.64 10.58
C HIS A 327 -9.02 -2.05 9.11
N ASN A 328 -8.59 -3.27 8.83
CA ASN A 328 -8.66 -3.90 7.52
C ASN A 328 -9.29 -5.29 7.69
N HIS A 329 -10.23 -5.62 6.82
CA HIS A 329 -10.90 -6.91 6.77
C HIS A 329 -10.79 -7.48 5.37
N THR A 330 -10.35 -8.73 5.24
CA THR A 330 -10.33 -9.44 3.96
C THR A 330 -10.91 -10.83 4.15
N LEU A 331 -11.97 -11.13 3.41
CA LEU A 331 -12.55 -12.46 3.31
C LEU A 331 -12.19 -13.03 1.94
N SER A 332 -11.61 -14.21 1.90
CA SER A 332 -11.27 -14.90 0.65
C SER A 332 -11.71 -16.35 0.64
N ILE A 333 -12.01 -16.85 -0.54
CA ILE A 333 -12.33 -18.25 -0.80
C ILE A 333 -11.50 -18.74 -1.98
N SER A 334 -10.89 -19.90 -1.85
CA SER A 334 -10.13 -20.54 -2.92
C SER A 334 -10.38 -22.04 -2.93
N GLY A 335 -10.33 -22.64 -4.11
CA GLY A 335 -10.55 -24.08 -4.29
C GLY A 335 -10.64 -24.44 -5.75
N GLY A 336 -11.05 -25.68 -6.02
CA GLY A 336 -11.29 -26.13 -7.38
C GLY A 336 -11.02 -27.61 -7.61
N THR A 337 -11.16 -27.98 -8.86
CA THR A 337 -10.85 -29.30 -9.41
C THR A 337 -9.67 -29.17 -10.38
N ASP A 338 -9.22 -30.29 -10.94
CA ASP A 338 -8.20 -30.28 -12.00
C ASP A 338 -8.64 -29.45 -13.21
N GLN A 339 -9.96 -29.37 -13.48
CA GLN A 339 -10.51 -28.65 -14.62
C GLN A 339 -10.81 -27.19 -14.35
N LEU A 340 -11.22 -26.81 -13.14
CA LEU A 340 -11.59 -25.45 -12.80
C LEU A 340 -11.06 -25.09 -11.40
N ARG A 341 -10.26 -24.04 -11.33
CA ARG A 341 -9.73 -23.46 -10.09
C ARG A 341 -10.23 -22.03 -9.95
N TYR A 342 -10.52 -21.62 -8.74
CA TYR A 342 -11.02 -20.29 -8.44
C TYR A 342 -10.39 -19.72 -7.17
N TYR A 343 -10.22 -18.42 -7.19
CA TYR A 343 -9.92 -17.59 -6.04
C TYR A 343 -10.83 -16.36 -6.09
N SER A 344 -11.43 -15.99 -4.99
CA SER A 344 -12.17 -14.73 -4.86
C SER A 344 -11.93 -14.11 -3.50
N SER A 345 -11.91 -12.80 -3.45
CA SER A 345 -11.80 -12.05 -2.21
C SER A 345 -12.64 -10.79 -2.23
N VAL A 346 -13.07 -10.37 -1.05
CA VAL A 346 -13.63 -9.05 -0.79
C VAL A 346 -12.89 -8.44 0.39
N GLY A 347 -12.52 -7.16 0.26
CA GLY A 347 -11.78 -6.42 1.26
C GLY A 347 -12.46 -5.11 1.63
N TYR A 348 -12.36 -4.73 2.90
CA TYR A 348 -12.73 -3.42 3.41
C TYR A 348 -11.62 -2.88 4.29
N THR A 349 -11.17 -1.67 4.01
CA THR A 349 -10.17 -0.95 4.79
C THR A 349 -10.74 0.39 5.24
N LYS A 350 -10.64 0.67 6.53
CA LYS A 350 -10.82 2.00 7.10
C LYS A 350 -9.51 2.39 7.78
N ASP A 351 -8.83 3.37 7.23
CA ASP A 351 -7.58 3.89 7.78
C ASP A 351 -7.77 5.35 8.16
N ASN A 352 -7.78 5.63 9.47
CA ASN A 352 -7.97 6.96 10.02
C ASN A 352 -6.62 7.61 10.30
N ASP A 353 -6.54 8.91 10.06
CA ASP A 353 -5.38 9.72 10.43
C ASP A 353 -5.49 10.22 11.88
N VAL A 354 -4.36 10.64 12.43
CA VAL A 354 -4.33 11.34 13.71
C VAL A 354 -4.90 12.76 13.62
N ILE A 355 -4.97 13.35 12.43
CA ILE A 355 -5.66 14.62 12.20
C ILE A 355 -7.16 14.34 12.17
N LYS A 356 -7.92 15.03 13.03
CA LYS A 356 -9.37 14.83 13.14
C LYS A 356 -10.09 14.93 11.81
N GLY A 357 -10.98 13.98 11.53
CA GLY A 357 -11.82 13.96 10.33
C GLY A 357 -11.10 13.52 9.03
N GLN A 358 -9.80 13.20 9.08
CA GLN A 358 -9.07 12.69 7.92
C GLN A 358 -9.02 11.17 7.90
N GLY A 359 -8.98 10.60 6.71
CA GLY A 359 -8.83 9.17 6.53
C GLY A 359 -9.24 8.67 5.15
N ILE A 360 -9.07 7.37 4.97
CA ILE A 360 -9.44 6.65 3.76
C ILE A 360 -10.37 5.48 4.08
N SER A 361 -11.40 5.31 3.27
CA SER A 361 -12.22 4.10 3.20
C SER A 361 -12.01 3.46 1.84
N ARG A 362 -11.73 2.14 1.79
CA ARG A 362 -11.50 1.42 0.54
C ARG A 362 -12.22 0.08 0.56
N TYR A 363 -12.91 -0.20 -0.54
CA TYR A 363 -13.53 -1.48 -0.84
C TYR A 363 -12.80 -2.12 -2.02
N THR A 364 -12.49 -3.39 -1.93
CA THR A 364 -11.83 -4.16 -2.99
C THR A 364 -12.55 -5.46 -3.25
N GLY A 365 -12.56 -5.88 -4.50
CA GLY A 365 -13.07 -7.18 -4.93
C GLY A 365 -12.13 -7.81 -5.95
N ASN A 366 -11.84 -9.09 -5.78
CA ASN A 366 -11.01 -9.87 -6.70
C ASN A 366 -11.71 -11.17 -7.05
N LEU A 367 -11.64 -11.57 -8.32
CA LEU A 367 -12.08 -12.88 -8.80
C LEU A 367 -11.05 -13.39 -9.83
N SER A 368 -10.48 -14.54 -9.56
CA SER A 368 -9.61 -15.26 -10.49
C SER A 368 -10.18 -16.63 -10.78
N LEU A 369 -10.41 -16.91 -12.05
CA LEU A 369 -10.87 -18.20 -12.57
C LEU A 369 -9.83 -18.75 -13.53
N GLU A 370 -9.55 -20.03 -13.42
CA GLU A 370 -8.64 -20.74 -14.31
C GLU A 370 -9.24 -22.09 -14.66
N SER A 371 -9.37 -22.38 -15.96
CA SER A 371 -9.97 -23.61 -16.45
C SER A 371 -9.15 -24.26 -17.55
N ASP A 372 -8.87 -25.54 -17.40
CA ASP A 372 -8.36 -26.40 -18.45
C ASP A 372 -9.55 -26.95 -19.26
N LEU A 373 -10.00 -26.17 -20.27
CA LEU A 373 -11.19 -26.49 -21.09
C LEU A 373 -10.99 -27.78 -21.87
N THR A 374 -9.78 -27.98 -22.40
CA THR A 374 -9.34 -29.19 -23.08
C THR A 374 -7.86 -29.43 -22.76
N LYS A 375 -7.30 -30.57 -23.20
CA LYS A 375 -5.86 -30.84 -23.05
C LYS A 375 -4.97 -29.82 -23.75
N TRP A 376 -5.48 -29.16 -24.80
CA TRP A 376 -4.73 -28.18 -25.62
C TRP A 376 -5.15 -26.73 -25.39
N LEU A 377 -6.25 -26.46 -24.64
CA LEU A 377 -6.77 -25.11 -24.40
C LEU A 377 -7.02 -24.88 -22.92
N LYS A 378 -6.30 -23.89 -22.39
CA LYS A 378 -6.50 -23.34 -21.04
C LYS A 378 -7.03 -21.91 -21.16
N ALA A 379 -8.06 -21.59 -20.37
CA ALA A 379 -8.62 -20.25 -20.26
C ALA A 379 -8.45 -19.73 -18.82
N SER A 380 -8.15 -18.46 -18.68
CA SER A 380 -8.18 -17.78 -17.38
C SER A 380 -8.84 -16.41 -17.49
N MET A 381 -9.44 -15.99 -16.40
CA MET A 381 -10.06 -14.68 -16.24
C MET A 381 -9.72 -14.14 -14.86
N ASP A 382 -9.19 -12.93 -14.83
CA ASP A 382 -8.90 -12.18 -13.62
C ASP A 382 -9.73 -10.89 -13.64
N PHE A 383 -10.49 -10.64 -12.60
CA PHE A 383 -11.28 -9.42 -12.41
C PHE A 383 -10.91 -8.79 -11.08
N ASN A 384 -10.57 -7.52 -11.11
CA ASN A 384 -10.30 -6.70 -9.94
C ASN A 384 -11.19 -5.47 -9.98
N ALA A 385 -11.74 -5.08 -8.83
CA ALA A 385 -12.49 -3.85 -8.69
C ALA A 385 -12.14 -3.17 -7.38
N ASN A 386 -12.16 -1.83 -7.38
CA ASN A 386 -11.91 -1.04 -6.19
C ASN A 386 -12.73 0.25 -6.20
N ILE A 387 -13.07 0.69 -4.99
CA ILE A 387 -13.65 2.01 -4.72
C ILE A 387 -12.97 2.52 -3.48
N SER A 388 -12.47 3.76 -3.51
CA SER A 388 -11.89 4.42 -2.34
C SER A 388 -12.35 5.86 -2.24
N GLU A 389 -12.62 6.28 -1.02
CA GLU A 389 -12.94 7.64 -0.66
C GLU A 389 -11.92 8.13 0.37
N ARG A 390 -11.37 9.32 0.15
CA ARG A 390 -10.40 9.98 1.02
C ARG A 390 -10.90 11.36 1.36
N ASN A 391 -10.79 11.70 2.63
CA ASN A 391 -11.11 13.02 3.15
C ASN A 391 -9.86 13.62 3.80
N TYR A 392 -9.50 14.82 3.37
CA TYR A 392 -8.37 15.57 3.88
C TYR A 392 -8.79 17.00 4.23
N GLU A 393 -8.02 17.64 5.11
CA GLU A 393 -8.05 19.09 5.17
C GLU A 393 -7.34 19.69 3.96
N GLN A 394 -7.66 20.93 3.63
CA GLN A 394 -6.89 21.67 2.65
C GLN A 394 -5.44 21.81 3.09
N SER A 395 -4.49 21.65 2.15
CA SER A 395 -3.05 21.68 2.45
C SER A 395 -2.61 22.97 3.14
N ALA A 396 -3.23 24.10 2.77
CA ALA A 396 -2.96 25.41 3.35
C ALA A 396 -3.45 25.57 4.79
N VAL A 397 -4.32 24.68 5.30
CA VAL A 397 -4.75 24.65 6.70
C VAL A 397 -3.62 24.11 7.58
N GLY A 398 -3.06 22.96 7.24
CA GLY A 398 -1.88 22.39 7.85
C GLY A 398 -1.95 22.20 9.36
N SER A 399 -2.95 21.50 9.88
CA SER A 399 -3.23 21.35 11.32
C SER A 399 -2.03 20.92 12.15
N VAL A 400 -1.23 19.97 11.68
CA VAL A 400 -0.04 19.49 12.42
C VAL A 400 1.00 20.59 12.50
N ASN A 401 1.32 21.24 11.38
CA ASN A 401 2.27 22.35 11.36
C ASN A 401 1.80 23.50 12.26
N TYR A 402 0.51 23.81 12.24
CA TYR A 402 -0.09 24.82 13.10
C TYR A 402 0.09 24.49 14.59
N ALA A 403 -0.14 23.22 14.97
CA ALA A 403 0.04 22.78 16.37
C ALA A 403 1.51 22.90 16.85
N TYR A 404 2.49 22.68 15.94
CA TYR A 404 3.90 22.82 16.27
C TYR A 404 4.38 24.28 16.31
N THR A 405 3.82 25.17 15.50
CA THR A 405 4.36 26.53 15.29
C THR A 405 3.56 27.60 16.01
N THR A 406 2.30 27.34 16.38
CA THR A 406 1.44 28.33 17.01
C THR A 406 1.64 28.37 18.51
N SER A 407 1.76 29.58 19.06
CA SER A 407 1.89 29.79 20.49
C SER A 407 0.66 29.27 21.25
N ARG A 408 0.92 28.59 22.34
CA ARG A 408 -0.14 28.11 23.28
C ARG A 408 -0.85 29.25 24.02
N ALA A 409 -0.28 30.46 24.01
CA ALA A 409 -0.90 31.67 24.57
C ALA A 409 -2.08 32.17 23.73
N ILE A 410 -2.18 31.75 22.44
CA ILE A 410 -3.30 32.11 21.59
C ILE A 410 -4.48 31.20 21.93
N ALA A 411 -5.66 31.80 22.21
CA ALA A 411 -6.88 31.07 22.49
C ALA A 411 -7.53 30.54 21.22
N ALA A 412 -8.09 29.33 21.29
CA ALA A 412 -8.91 28.78 20.21
C ALA A 412 -10.35 29.34 20.26
N TYR A 413 -10.81 29.63 21.46
CA TYR A 413 -12.17 30.12 21.76
C TYR A 413 -12.12 31.31 22.69
N GLU A 414 -13.09 32.22 22.58
CA GLU A 414 -13.39 33.27 23.54
C GLU A 414 -14.01 32.69 24.81
N GLU A 415 -14.09 33.49 25.91
CA GLU A 415 -14.69 33.08 27.16
C GLU A 415 -16.17 32.64 27.03
N GLY A 416 -16.86 33.11 25.98
CA GLY A 416 -18.25 32.75 25.65
C GLY A 416 -18.38 31.43 24.85
N GLY A 417 -17.28 30.83 24.41
CA GLY A 417 -17.27 29.61 23.60
C GLY A 417 -17.28 29.86 22.09
N ASP A 418 -17.36 31.09 21.64
CA ASP A 418 -17.21 31.46 20.23
C ASP A 418 -15.76 31.32 19.80
N LEU A 419 -15.51 31.17 18.47
CA LEU A 419 -14.16 31.07 17.94
C LEU A 419 -13.39 32.38 18.15
N SER A 420 -12.16 32.27 18.67
CA SER A 420 -11.28 33.42 18.84
C SER A 420 -10.47 33.65 17.57
N TYR A 421 -10.67 34.79 16.93
CA TYR A 421 -10.00 35.17 15.71
C TYR A 421 -8.83 36.12 15.97
N TYR A 422 -7.76 35.98 15.19
CA TYR A 422 -6.69 36.96 15.13
C TYR A 422 -6.45 37.43 13.70
N GLN A 423 -5.83 38.61 13.57
CA GLN A 423 -5.52 39.22 12.27
C GLN A 423 -4.29 38.56 11.65
N LYS A 424 -4.50 37.60 10.76
CA LYS A 424 -3.43 36.93 10.02
C LYS A 424 -3.02 37.81 8.83
N ARG A 425 -1.73 37.98 8.68
CA ARG A 425 -1.17 38.78 7.59
C ARG A 425 -1.26 38.05 6.27
N TYR A 426 -1.80 38.70 5.27
CA TYR A 426 -1.81 38.25 3.89
C TYR A 426 -0.60 38.82 3.12
N ASN A 427 -0.39 40.14 3.20
CA ASN A 427 0.74 40.85 2.57
C ASN A 427 1.15 42.08 3.40
N SER A 428 1.97 42.97 2.85
CA SER A 428 2.44 44.17 3.55
C SER A 428 1.29 45.10 4.02
N PHE A 429 0.13 45.07 3.33
CA PHE A 429 -0.95 46.03 3.56
C PHE A 429 -2.20 45.41 4.17
N TYR A 430 -2.47 44.12 3.91
CA TYR A 430 -3.74 43.49 4.24
C TYR A 430 -3.58 42.39 5.31
N ARG A 431 -4.54 42.34 6.21
CA ARG A 431 -4.72 41.32 7.25
C ARG A 431 -6.19 40.94 7.28
N TYR A 432 -6.46 39.65 7.53
CA TYR A 432 -7.82 39.14 7.60
C TYR A 432 -7.97 38.23 8.83
N ASP A 433 -9.20 38.08 9.28
CA ASP A 433 -9.55 37.23 10.41
C ASP A 433 -9.17 35.77 10.12
N PHE A 434 -8.52 35.15 11.06
CA PHE A 434 -8.11 33.75 10.96
C PHE A 434 -8.39 33.02 12.26
N ASN A 435 -9.01 31.85 12.15
CA ASN A 435 -9.05 30.83 13.18
C ASN A 435 -8.96 29.46 12.49
N ILE A 436 -8.02 28.61 12.91
CA ILE A 436 -7.81 27.32 12.24
C ILE A 436 -9.03 26.40 12.30
N LEU A 437 -9.85 26.48 13.35
CA LEU A 437 -11.07 25.67 13.45
C LEU A 437 -12.12 26.13 12.45
N ASN A 438 -12.20 27.43 12.19
CA ASN A 438 -13.04 27.98 11.13
C ASN A 438 -12.59 27.49 9.74
N GLU A 439 -11.29 27.54 9.46
CA GLU A 439 -10.73 27.04 8.21
C GLU A 439 -11.08 25.56 8.01
N ARG A 440 -10.87 24.75 9.02
CA ARG A 440 -11.17 23.31 8.99
C ARG A 440 -12.66 22.99 8.84
N ALA A 441 -13.52 23.76 9.49
CA ALA A 441 -14.96 23.52 9.43
C ALA A 441 -15.58 23.93 8.10
N ASN A 442 -14.94 24.88 7.40
CA ASN A 442 -15.45 25.49 6.19
C ASN A 442 -14.61 25.18 4.93
N SER A 443 -13.70 24.19 5.02
CA SER A 443 -12.94 23.73 3.87
C SER A 443 -12.68 22.22 3.93
N TYR A 444 -12.48 21.60 2.77
CA TYR A 444 -12.12 20.19 2.65
C TYR A 444 -11.50 19.90 1.30
N THR A 445 -10.75 18.81 1.25
CA THR A 445 -10.35 18.11 0.02
C THR A 445 -10.96 16.71 0.07
N LYS A 446 -11.76 16.36 -0.91
CA LYS A 446 -12.35 15.03 -1.07
C LYS A 446 -11.82 14.39 -2.34
N GLN A 447 -11.40 13.14 -2.24
CA GLN A 447 -10.95 12.37 -3.39
C GLN A 447 -11.69 11.05 -3.44
N GLU A 448 -12.35 10.77 -4.56
CA GLU A 448 -13.00 9.51 -4.85
C GLU A 448 -12.31 8.82 -6.03
N ASN A 449 -11.83 7.60 -5.81
CA ASN A 449 -11.27 6.78 -6.87
C ASN A 449 -12.09 5.51 -7.02
N SER A 450 -12.41 5.16 -8.25
CA SER A 450 -13.07 3.90 -8.56
C SER A 450 -12.48 3.29 -9.83
N GLY A 451 -12.45 1.97 -9.88
CA GLY A 451 -11.96 1.31 -11.07
C GLY A 451 -12.23 -0.18 -11.08
N PHE A 452 -12.13 -0.74 -12.26
CA PHE A 452 -12.08 -2.17 -12.44
C PHE A 452 -11.12 -2.55 -13.58
N ASP A 453 -10.59 -3.74 -13.48
CA ASP A 453 -9.72 -4.38 -14.47
C ASP A 453 -10.23 -5.79 -14.75
N LEU A 454 -10.40 -6.10 -16.02
CA LEU A 454 -10.76 -7.44 -16.50
C LEU A 454 -9.69 -7.94 -17.45
N THR A 455 -8.97 -8.98 -17.04
CA THR A 455 -7.98 -9.67 -17.87
C THR A 455 -8.48 -11.05 -18.23
N SER A 456 -8.51 -11.37 -19.51
CA SER A 456 -8.83 -12.69 -20.05
C SER A 456 -7.66 -13.24 -20.84
N ARG A 457 -7.33 -14.50 -20.60
CA ARG A 457 -6.19 -15.14 -21.26
C ARG A 457 -6.53 -16.53 -21.76
N LEU A 458 -6.15 -16.83 -22.99
CA LEU A 458 -6.26 -18.14 -23.62
C LEU A 458 -4.87 -18.65 -23.94
N VAL A 459 -4.55 -19.86 -23.46
CA VAL A 459 -3.28 -20.53 -23.75
C VAL A 459 -3.55 -21.78 -24.57
N PHE A 460 -2.98 -21.80 -25.77
CA PHE A 460 -3.07 -22.91 -26.72
C PHE A 460 -1.79 -23.74 -26.64
N ARG A 461 -1.88 -24.99 -26.23
CA ARG A 461 -0.77 -25.95 -26.18
C ARG A 461 -0.75 -26.73 -27.48
N PHE A 462 0.08 -26.31 -28.44
CA PHE A 462 0.21 -27.00 -29.73
C PHE A 462 1.04 -28.28 -29.61
N THR A 463 2.13 -28.16 -28.85
CA THR A 463 3.04 -29.27 -28.50
C THR A 463 3.62 -29.02 -27.12
N ASP A 464 4.41 -29.94 -26.57
CA ASP A 464 5.07 -29.76 -25.26
C ASP A 464 6.11 -28.61 -25.28
N TRP A 465 6.57 -28.21 -26.43
CA TRP A 465 7.60 -27.17 -26.62
C TRP A 465 7.10 -25.90 -27.32
N LEU A 466 5.86 -25.88 -27.83
CA LEU A 466 5.27 -24.72 -28.52
C LEU A 466 3.88 -24.44 -27.99
N ASN A 467 3.67 -23.22 -27.48
CA ASN A 467 2.37 -22.74 -27.07
C ASN A 467 2.07 -21.36 -27.65
N GLY A 468 0.78 -21.08 -27.83
CA GLY A 468 0.25 -19.76 -28.16
C GLY A 468 -0.44 -19.16 -26.95
N ASP A 469 -0.35 -17.86 -26.79
CA ASP A 469 -0.94 -17.09 -25.71
C ASP A 469 -1.68 -15.89 -26.29
N VAL A 470 -2.96 -15.76 -25.97
CA VAL A 470 -3.76 -14.58 -26.34
C VAL A 470 -4.29 -13.98 -25.04
N LEU A 471 -3.95 -12.74 -24.79
CA LEU A 471 -4.38 -11.97 -23.63
C LEU A 471 -5.17 -10.75 -24.09
N PHE A 472 -6.33 -10.57 -23.52
CA PHE A 472 -7.15 -9.35 -23.63
C PHE A 472 -7.32 -8.73 -22.25
N ASN A 473 -7.11 -7.43 -22.15
CA ASN A 473 -7.37 -6.66 -20.95
C ASN A 473 -8.25 -5.46 -21.28
N TYR A 474 -9.18 -5.17 -20.37
CA TYR A 474 -9.98 -3.96 -20.37
C TYR A 474 -10.02 -3.38 -18.96
N ALA A 475 -9.61 -2.13 -18.81
CA ALA A 475 -9.60 -1.44 -17.53
C ALA A 475 -10.28 -0.07 -17.61
N VAL A 476 -10.93 0.30 -16.54
CA VAL A 476 -11.53 1.63 -16.33
C VAL A 476 -11.05 2.14 -14.99
N SER A 477 -10.59 3.38 -14.96
CA SER A 477 -10.27 4.09 -13.72
C SER A 477 -10.84 5.50 -13.76
N ASN A 478 -11.50 5.89 -12.69
CA ASN A 478 -12.03 7.22 -12.46
C ASN A 478 -11.39 7.79 -11.22
N ALA A 479 -11.02 9.06 -11.26
CA ALA A 479 -10.53 9.83 -10.13
C ALA A 479 -11.25 11.18 -10.12
N ASP A 480 -12.01 11.42 -9.06
CA ASP A 480 -12.77 12.63 -8.86
C ASP A 480 -12.19 13.34 -7.62
N ASN A 481 -11.65 14.53 -7.82
CA ASN A 481 -11.08 15.39 -6.77
C ASN A 481 -11.94 16.62 -6.62
N GLU A 482 -12.28 16.95 -5.38
CA GLU A 482 -13.06 18.13 -5.03
C GLU A 482 -12.35 18.89 -3.91
N ASP A 483 -11.99 20.15 -4.20
CA ASP A 483 -11.36 21.09 -3.28
C ASP A 483 -12.32 22.24 -3.02
N TYR A 484 -12.72 22.43 -1.76
CA TYR A 484 -13.70 23.44 -1.36
C TYR A 484 -13.15 24.39 -0.30
N TRP A 485 -13.40 25.68 -0.50
CA TRP A 485 -13.20 26.76 0.47
C TRP A 485 -14.48 27.54 0.64
N GLY A 486 -15.02 27.51 1.85
CA GLY A 486 -16.23 28.27 2.22
C GLY A 486 -15.96 29.76 2.33
N GLU A 487 -17.01 30.56 2.14
CA GLU A 487 -16.94 32.03 2.08
C GLU A 487 -16.43 32.72 3.36
N SER A 488 -16.50 32.03 4.52
CA SER A 488 -16.04 32.54 5.81
C SER A 488 -14.56 32.24 6.10
N THR A 489 -13.87 31.59 5.18
CA THR A 489 -12.45 31.22 5.38
C THR A 489 -11.51 32.40 5.11
N TYR A 490 -10.35 32.36 5.78
CA TYR A 490 -9.25 33.29 5.51
C TYR A 490 -8.78 33.21 4.05
N HIS A 491 -8.77 32.02 3.46
CA HIS A 491 -8.44 31.83 2.05
C HIS A 491 -9.33 32.70 1.16
N VAL A 492 -10.66 32.60 1.33
CA VAL A 492 -11.62 33.39 0.55
C VAL A 492 -11.53 34.86 0.91
N ALA A 493 -11.28 35.22 2.17
CA ALA A 493 -11.09 36.61 2.56
C ALA A 493 -9.92 37.28 1.83
N CYS A 494 -8.83 36.52 1.55
CA CYS A 494 -7.69 37.01 0.77
C CYS A 494 -8.06 37.33 -0.68
N ILE A 495 -8.87 36.46 -1.32
CA ILE A 495 -9.35 36.66 -2.70
C ILE A 495 -10.40 37.78 -2.76
N ARG A 496 -11.33 37.77 -1.80
CA ARG A 496 -12.40 38.77 -1.65
C ARG A 496 -11.88 40.17 -1.33
N LYS A 497 -10.71 40.25 -0.71
CA LYS A 497 -10.10 41.47 -0.18
C LYS A 497 -10.87 42.09 0.98
N SER A 498 -11.66 41.29 1.68
CA SER A 498 -12.43 41.69 2.88
C SER A 498 -12.75 40.49 3.76
N ASN A 499 -12.92 40.72 5.06
CA ASN A 499 -13.40 39.70 5.99
C ASN A 499 -14.83 39.27 5.68
N TYR A 500 -15.21 38.07 6.13
CA TYR A 500 -16.58 37.59 6.03
C TYR A 500 -17.56 38.57 6.71
N GLY A 501 -18.69 38.80 6.06
CA GLY A 501 -19.69 39.75 6.56
C GLY A 501 -19.41 41.24 6.26
N VAL A 502 -18.24 41.54 5.69
CA VAL A 502 -17.88 42.90 5.23
C VAL A 502 -18.05 42.99 3.71
N ALA A 503 -18.59 44.09 3.24
CA ALA A 503 -18.79 44.30 1.81
C ALA A 503 -17.47 44.22 1.04
N ALA A 504 -17.45 43.45 -0.04
CA ALA A 504 -16.28 43.30 -0.89
C ALA A 504 -16.00 44.59 -1.66
N PRO A 505 -14.73 44.98 -1.88
CA PRO A 505 -14.36 46.04 -2.79
C PRO A 505 -14.84 45.76 -4.22
N SER A 506 -15.03 46.81 -5.01
CA SER A 506 -15.53 46.70 -6.40
C SER A 506 -14.57 45.93 -7.34
N ASP A 507 -13.32 45.83 -6.98
CA ASP A 507 -12.25 45.09 -7.69
C ASP A 507 -11.99 43.68 -7.13
N SER A 508 -12.90 43.16 -6.30
CA SER A 508 -12.83 41.80 -5.81
C SER A 508 -13.10 40.76 -6.90
N GLU A 509 -12.24 39.75 -7.00
CA GLU A 509 -12.43 38.62 -7.92
C GLU A 509 -13.53 37.66 -7.44
N LEU A 510 -13.82 37.64 -6.11
CA LEU A 510 -14.82 36.78 -5.50
C LEU A 510 -15.68 37.58 -4.52
N PRO A 511 -16.62 38.44 -5.02
CA PRO A 511 -17.38 39.34 -4.15
C PRO A 511 -18.37 38.66 -3.21
N TYR A 512 -18.76 37.42 -3.49
CA TYR A 512 -19.65 36.58 -2.67
C TYR A 512 -19.38 35.10 -2.92
N GLY A 513 -19.81 34.23 -1.96
CA GLY A 513 -19.66 32.79 -2.04
C GLY A 513 -18.24 32.29 -1.71
N GLY A 514 -18.03 31.02 -1.87
CA GLY A 514 -16.75 30.32 -1.68
C GLY A 514 -16.12 29.91 -3.01
N GLU A 515 -15.07 29.13 -2.93
CA GLU A 515 -14.35 28.57 -4.09
C GLU A 515 -14.54 27.05 -4.10
N LEU A 516 -14.89 26.50 -5.26
CA LEU A 516 -14.98 25.07 -5.51
C LEU A 516 -14.16 24.72 -6.75
N SER A 517 -13.22 23.81 -6.61
CA SER A 517 -12.46 23.24 -7.71
C SER A 517 -12.78 21.75 -7.82
N GLU A 518 -13.23 21.34 -8.99
CA GLU A 518 -13.49 19.94 -9.31
C GLU A 518 -12.61 19.48 -10.46
N GLN A 519 -11.93 18.35 -10.25
CA GLN A 519 -11.13 17.71 -11.28
C GLN A 519 -11.58 16.27 -11.43
N ASN A 520 -12.14 15.95 -12.58
CA ASN A 520 -12.64 14.61 -12.91
C ASN A 520 -11.78 13.99 -14.00
N THR A 521 -11.13 12.88 -13.70
CA THR A 521 -10.31 12.13 -14.65
C THR A 521 -10.93 10.76 -14.89
N ARG A 522 -11.12 10.41 -16.16
CA ARG A 522 -11.69 9.12 -16.56
C ARG A 522 -10.81 8.49 -17.62
N ASN A 523 -10.20 7.36 -17.28
CA ASN A 523 -9.36 6.58 -18.17
C ASN A 523 -10.01 5.26 -18.53
N LYS A 524 -9.93 4.91 -19.81
CA LYS A 524 -10.34 3.60 -20.33
C LYS A 524 -9.18 3.04 -21.13
N THR A 525 -8.67 1.90 -20.73
CA THR A 525 -7.57 1.24 -21.43
C THR A 525 -8.02 -0.12 -21.92
N TYR A 526 -7.54 -0.49 -23.09
CA TYR A 526 -7.62 -1.87 -23.54
C TYR A 526 -6.30 -2.30 -24.15
N SER A 527 -5.98 -3.57 -23.96
CA SER A 527 -4.84 -4.18 -24.61
C SER A 527 -5.17 -5.57 -25.14
N LEU A 528 -4.60 -5.89 -26.28
CA LEU A 528 -4.66 -7.22 -26.89
C LEU A 528 -3.24 -7.64 -27.20
N ARG A 529 -2.84 -8.81 -26.69
CA ARG A 529 -1.55 -9.42 -26.97
C ARG A 529 -1.75 -10.83 -27.52
N ALA A 530 -1.07 -11.15 -28.59
CA ALA A 530 -0.96 -12.50 -29.12
C ALA A 530 0.52 -12.87 -29.22
N GLN A 531 0.89 -14.03 -28.67
CA GLN A 531 2.28 -14.45 -28.53
C GLN A 531 2.42 -15.94 -28.80
N LEU A 532 3.49 -16.32 -29.49
CA LEU A 532 3.97 -17.71 -29.64
C LEU A 532 5.22 -17.88 -28.78
N ASN A 533 5.21 -18.88 -27.91
CA ASN A 533 6.33 -19.21 -27.04
C ASN A 533 6.89 -20.58 -27.45
N LEU A 534 8.19 -20.62 -27.63
CA LEU A 534 8.97 -21.83 -27.96
C LEU A 534 9.93 -22.10 -26.81
N ASN A 535 9.89 -23.32 -26.25
CA ASN A 535 10.84 -23.77 -25.24
C ASN A 535 11.15 -25.24 -25.51
N LYS A 536 12.25 -25.51 -26.22
CA LYS A 536 12.61 -26.86 -26.65
C LYS A 536 13.97 -27.28 -26.11
N TYR A 537 13.99 -28.43 -25.46
CA TYR A 537 15.22 -29.11 -25.04
C TYR A 537 15.61 -30.14 -26.07
N PHE A 538 16.91 -30.31 -26.30
CA PHE A 538 17.46 -31.30 -27.23
C PHE A 538 18.89 -31.69 -26.84
N GLY A 539 19.38 -32.76 -27.47
CA GLY A 539 20.67 -33.39 -27.19
C GLY A 539 20.57 -34.51 -26.14
N GLU A 540 21.66 -35.26 -25.96
CA GLU A 540 21.76 -36.28 -24.92
C GLU A 540 21.63 -35.61 -23.53
N GLU A 541 20.76 -36.14 -22.66
CA GLU A 541 20.48 -35.61 -21.33
C GLU A 541 19.91 -34.16 -21.34
N GLU A 542 19.22 -33.75 -22.44
CA GLU A 542 18.61 -32.43 -22.57
C GLU A 542 19.56 -31.23 -22.31
N LYS A 543 20.83 -31.37 -22.69
CA LYS A 543 21.90 -30.39 -22.43
C LYS A 543 21.73 -29.05 -23.15
N HIS A 544 20.92 -29.00 -24.20
CA HIS A 544 20.70 -27.80 -24.97
C HIS A 544 19.24 -27.34 -24.84
N ASN A 545 19.04 -26.04 -24.66
CA ASN A 545 17.71 -25.43 -24.62
C ASN A 545 17.63 -24.24 -25.58
N ILE A 546 16.58 -24.21 -26.40
CA ILE A 546 16.19 -23.03 -27.17
C ILE A 546 14.92 -22.49 -26.56
N ASN A 547 14.98 -21.24 -26.09
CA ASN A 547 13.83 -20.49 -25.61
C ASN A 547 13.66 -19.23 -26.46
N GLY A 548 12.43 -18.98 -26.94
CA GLY A 548 12.11 -17.83 -27.77
C GLY A 548 10.65 -17.47 -27.68
N ALA A 549 10.35 -16.19 -27.91
CA ALA A 549 8.98 -15.70 -28.00
C ALA A 549 8.86 -14.75 -29.21
N LEU A 550 7.74 -14.86 -29.91
CA LEU A 550 7.32 -13.94 -30.95
C LEU A 550 5.92 -13.46 -30.61
N GLY A 551 5.73 -12.15 -30.46
CA GLY A 551 4.45 -11.60 -30.07
C GLY A 551 4.11 -10.29 -30.77
N TYR A 552 2.84 -9.99 -30.78
CA TYR A 552 2.26 -8.71 -31.18
C TYR A 552 1.38 -8.20 -30.03
N GLU A 553 1.56 -6.94 -29.67
CA GLU A 553 0.75 -6.28 -28.65
C GLU A 553 0.21 -4.95 -29.19
N MET A 554 -1.05 -4.72 -28.94
CA MET A 554 -1.76 -3.48 -29.24
C MET A 554 -2.41 -2.99 -27.96
N SER A 555 -2.21 -1.73 -27.63
CA SER A 555 -2.86 -1.08 -26.47
C SER A 555 -3.34 0.32 -26.87
N SER A 556 -4.42 0.75 -26.22
CA SER A 556 -4.95 2.12 -26.33
C SER A 556 -5.40 2.57 -24.93
N SER A 557 -5.21 3.86 -24.65
CA SER A 557 -5.65 4.55 -23.44
C SER A 557 -6.31 5.86 -23.82
#